data_97dfbd63fc83d32d904f72c453d76c12
#
_entry.id   97dfbd63fc83d32d904f72c453d76c12
#
_cell.length_a   1.000
_cell.length_b   1.000
_cell.length_c   1.000
_cell.angle_alpha   90.00
_cell.angle_beta   90.00
_cell.angle_gamma   90.00
#
_symmetry.space_group_name_H-M   'P 1'
#
loop_
_entity.id
_entity.type
_entity.pdbx_description
1 polymer ?
#
loop_
_entity_poly.entity_id
_entity_poly.type
_entity_poly.pdbx_seq_one_letter_code
_entity_poly.pdbx_strand_id
1 'polypeptide(L)'
;ETACRLGAGTFAFFTRNPRGGSAKEIREKDVQEFLALAQDAGIERIVAHAPYTLNPCAADEGLREFAGNTFADDLARLEYTPGNYYNFHPGSHVKQGADAGIELIAGMLNKVLKEEQRTTVLLETMAGKGTEVGRSFEELKGILDRVELQDKMGVCLDTCHVWDGGYDIVGDLDGVLEEFDRV
;
A
#
# COMPACT_ATOMS: atom_id res chain seq x y z
N GLU A 1 13.77 -12.61 12.52
CA GLU A 1 15.07 -13.31 12.63
C GLU A 1 15.97 -13.10 11.41
N THR A 2 15.49 -13.36 10.16
CA THR A 2 16.33 -13.22 8.95
C THR A 2 16.82 -11.79 8.76
N ALA A 3 15.97 -10.77 8.90
CA ALA A 3 16.34 -9.37 8.82
C ALA A 3 17.41 -9.01 9.86
N CYS A 4 17.19 -9.41 11.12
CA CYS A 4 18.17 -9.18 12.19
C CYS A 4 19.53 -9.83 11.90
N ARG A 5 19.53 -11.07 11.41
CA ARG A 5 20.77 -11.80 11.04
C ARG A 5 21.53 -11.13 9.90
N LEU A 6 20.82 -10.43 9.01
CA LEU A 6 21.41 -9.68 7.90
C LEU A 6 21.79 -8.25 8.29
N GLY A 7 21.53 -7.82 9.52
CA GLY A 7 21.78 -6.45 9.98
C GLY A 7 20.85 -5.42 9.31
N ALA A 8 19.66 -5.84 8.86
CA ALA A 8 18.73 -4.94 8.21
C ALA A 8 18.01 -4.05 9.25
N GLY A 9 17.91 -2.75 8.98
CA GLY A 9 17.17 -1.81 9.83
C GLY A 9 15.65 -1.80 9.57
N THR A 10 15.19 -2.48 8.52
CA THR A 10 13.77 -2.63 8.14
C THR A 10 13.60 -3.83 7.22
N PHE A 11 12.36 -4.20 6.93
CA PHE A 11 12.02 -5.18 5.89
C PHE A 11 10.59 -4.98 5.40
N ALA A 12 10.32 -5.49 4.18
CA ALA A 12 8.98 -5.64 3.65
C ALA A 12 8.52 -7.10 3.72
N PHE A 13 7.22 -7.32 3.89
CA PHE A 13 6.61 -8.65 3.92
C PHE A 13 5.17 -8.61 3.42
N PHE A 14 4.64 -9.77 3.05
CA PHE A 14 3.22 -9.90 2.71
C PHE A 14 2.40 -10.31 3.94
N THR A 15 1.27 -9.64 4.15
CA THR A 15 0.32 -9.96 5.25
C THR A 15 -0.25 -11.36 5.14
N ARG A 16 -0.36 -11.86 3.91
CA ARG A 16 -0.86 -13.18 3.50
C ARG A 16 -0.16 -13.64 2.23
N ASN A 17 -0.59 -14.76 1.65
CA ASN A 17 -0.06 -15.18 0.36
C ASN A 17 -0.22 -14.03 -0.68
N PRO A 18 0.86 -13.63 -1.39
CA PRO A 18 0.79 -12.53 -2.37
C PRO A 18 -0.17 -12.78 -3.55
N ARG A 19 -0.58 -14.02 -3.75
CA ARG A 19 -1.60 -14.40 -4.76
C ARG A 19 -3.01 -14.47 -4.16
N GLY A 20 -3.22 -13.94 -2.95
CA GLY A 20 -4.48 -13.99 -2.24
C GLY A 20 -4.62 -15.23 -1.34
N GLY A 21 -5.76 -15.33 -0.67
CA GLY A 21 -6.08 -16.41 0.24
C GLY A 21 -6.21 -15.96 1.70
N SER A 22 -6.50 -16.92 2.58
CA SER A 22 -6.65 -16.65 4.01
C SER A 22 -5.32 -16.33 4.66
N ALA A 23 -5.32 -15.40 5.59
CA ALA A 23 -4.19 -15.14 6.46
C ALA A 23 -4.15 -16.19 7.60
N LYS A 24 -2.95 -16.48 8.10
CA LYS A 24 -2.79 -17.33 9.29
C LYS A 24 -3.35 -16.63 10.53
N GLU A 25 -3.82 -17.40 11.49
CA GLU A 25 -4.20 -16.88 12.80
C GLU A 25 -3.01 -16.16 13.46
N ILE A 26 -3.30 -14.97 14.04
CA ILE A 26 -2.31 -14.24 14.83
C ILE A 26 -2.31 -14.82 16.23
N ARG A 27 -1.14 -15.25 16.69
CA ARG A 27 -0.95 -15.72 18.07
C ARG A 27 -0.23 -14.64 18.85
N GLU A 28 -0.78 -14.26 19.99
CA GLU A 28 -0.20 -13.23 20.85
C GLU A 28 1.27 -13.48 21.19
N LYS A 29 1.64 -14.73 21.43
CA LYS A 29 3.03 -15.12 21.68
C LYS A 29 3.96 -14.71 20.53
N ASP A 30 3.56 -14.95 19.27
CA ASP A 30 4.37 -14.63 18.10
C ASP A 30 4.52 -13.11 17.94
N VAL A 31 3.48 -12.36 18.30
CA VAL A 31 3.51 -10.88 18.29
C VAL A 31 4.51 -10.39 19.32
N GLN A 32 4.47 -10.88 20.55
CA GLN A 32 5.38 -10.47 21.63
C GLN A 32 6.84 -10.82 21.29
N GLU A 33 7.08 -12.02 20.76
CA GLU A 33 8.41 -12.42 20.31
C GLU A 33 8.92 -11.52 19.18
N PHE A 34 8.05 -11.16 18.22
CA PHE A 34 8.40 -10.24 17.13
C PHE A 34 8.77 -8.87 17.66
N LEU A 35 7.93 -8.27 18.54
CA LEU A 35 8.15 -6.92 19.07
C LEU A 35 9.47 -6.86 19.88
N ALA A 36 9.77 -7.87 20.68
CA ALA A 36 11.03 -7.95 21.41
C ALA A 36 12.24 -8.03 20.47
N LEU A 37 12.19 -8.90 19.45
CA LEU A 37 13.25 -9.02 18.46
C LEU A 37 13.45 -7.76 17.62
N ALA A 38 12.37 -7.08 17.27
CA ALA A 38 12.43 -5.83 16.51
C ALA A 38 13.09 -4.72 17.34
N GLN A 39 12.72 -4.61 18.62
CA GLN A 39 13.32 -3.66 19.54
C GLN A 39 14.82 -3.93 19.74
N ASP A 40 15.21 -5.16 20.00
CA ASP A 40 16.62 -5.55 20.20
C ASP A 40 17.46 -5.31 18.95
N ALA A 41 16.87 -5.45 17.76
CA ALA A 41 17.54 -5.23 16.48
C ALA A 41 17.49 -3.78 15.98
N GLY A 42 16.83 -2.86 16.70
CA GLY A 42 16.64 -1.49 16.27
C GLY A 42 15.76 -1.34 15.02
N ILE A 43 14.86 -2.29 14.77
CA ILE A 43 13.89 -2.21 13.68
C ILE A 43 12.69 -1.39 14.14
N GLU A 44 12.62 -0.13 13.73
CA GLU A 44 11.57 0.80 14.14
C GLU A 44 10.34 0.77 13.21
N ARG A 45 10.55 0.45 11.94
CA ARG A 45 9.51 0.47 10.90
C ARG A 45 9.61 -0.74 10.01
N ILE A 46 8.46 -1.28 9.65
CA ILE A 46 8.32 -2.36 8.66
C ILE A 46 7.24 -1.99 7.65
N VAL A 47 7.30 -2.56 6.46
CA VAL A 47 6.33 -2.35 5.40
C VAL A 47 5.63 -3.68 5.11
N ALA A 48 4.34 -3.72 5.37
CA ALA A 48 3.49 -4.81 4.92
C ALA A 48 3.01 -4.51 3.51
N HIS A 49 3.01 -5.50 2.63
CA HIS A 49 2.49 -5.35 1.27
C HIS A 49 1.18 -6.14 1.11
N ALA A 50 0.19 -5.51 0.51
CA ALA A 50 -1.07 -6.15 0.15
C ALA A 50 -0.86 -7.23 -0.92
N PRO A 51 -1.72 -8.26 -0.99
CA PRO A 51 -1.69 -9.21 -2.09
C PRO A 51 -1.86 -8.53 -3.45
N TYR A 52 -1.09 -8.96 -4.46
CA TYR A 52 -1.18 -8.44 -5.83
C TYR A 52 -2.52 -8.65 -6.51
N THR A 53 -3.34 -9.57 -5.98
CA THR A 53 -4.66 -9.90 -6.53
C THR A 53 -5.76 -8.94 -6.09
N LEU A 54 -5.48 -8.02 -5.17
CA LEU A 54 -6.46 -7.03 -4.75
C LEU A 54 -6.63 -5.99 -5.85
N ASN A 55 -7.88 -5.76 -6.24
CA ASN A 55 -8.23 -4.74 -7.21
C ASN A 55 -9.47 -3.96 -6.74
N PRO A 56 -9.26 -2.89 -5.95
CA PRO A 56 -10.37 -2.10 -5.41
C PRO A 56 -11.15 -1.33 -6.48
N CYS A 57 -10.62 -1.20 -7.70
CA CYS A 57 -11.29 -0.55 -8.81
C CYS A 57 -11.70 -1.50 -9.95
N ALA A 58 -11.80 -2.80 -9.67
CA ALA A 58 -12.31 -3.77 -10.64
C ALA A 58 -13.71 -3.40 -11.13
N ALA A 59 -14.05 -3.78 -12.38
CA ALA A 59 -15.41 -3.64 -12.90
C ALA A 59 -16.41 -4.53 -12.15
N ASP A 60 -15.99 -5.71 -11.73
CA ASP A 60 -16.77 -6.66 -10.95
C ASP A 60 -16.89 -6.22 -9.49
N GLU A 61 -18.13 -6.12 -8.99
CA GLU A 61 -18.42 -5.69 -7.61
C GLU A 61 -17.91 -6.68 -6.56
N GLY A 62 -18.04 -7.98 -6.83
CA GLY A 62 -17.58 -9.02 -5.90
C GLY A 62 -16.06 -8.97 -5.71
N LEU A 63 -15.30 -8.63 -6.76
CA LEU A 63 -13.86 -8.43 -6.65
C LEU A 63 -13.52 -7.18 -5.82
N ARG A 64 -14.30 -6.10 -5.95
CA ARG A 64 -14.12 -4.89 -5.11
C ARG A 64 -14.46 -5.16 -3.64
N GLU A 65 -15.54 -5.88 -3.37
CA GLU A 65 -15.90 -6.28 -2.00
C GLU A 65 -14.82 -7.18 -1.38
N PHE A 66 -14.34 -8.15 -2.13
CA PHE A 66 -13.24 -9.01 -1.70
C PHE A 66 -11.98 -8.19 -1.38
N ALA A 67 -11.63 -7.23 -2.23
CA ALA A 67 -10.50 -6.34 -2.01
C ALA A 67 -10.68 -5.51 -0.72
N GLY A 68 -11.83 -4.87 -0.53
CA GLY A 68 -12.14 -4.07 0.65
C GLY A 68 -12.14 -4.89 1.95
N ASN A 69 -12.75 -6.08 1.94
CA ASN A 69 -12.78 -6.97 3.10
C ASN A 69 -11.37 -7.46 3.48
N THR A 70 -10.58 -7.83 2.48
CA THR A 70 -9.19 -8.26 2.69
C THR A 70 -8.34 -7.12 3.24
N PHE A 71 -8.52 -5.91 2.70
CA PHE A 71 -7.82 -4.71 3.14
C PHE A 71 -8.14 -4.36 4.59
N ALA A 72 -9.43 -4.40 4.96
CA ALA A 72 -9.87 -4.16 6.33
C ALA A 72 -9.31 -5.20 7.33
N ASP A 73 -9.28 -6.50 6.93
CA ASP A 73 -8.68 -7.55 7.74
C ASP A 73 -7.16 -7.33 7.91
N ASP A 74 -6.46 -6.98 6.84
CA ASP A 74 -5.02 -6.69 6.90
C ASP A 74 -4.72 -5.48 7.80
N LEU A 75 -5.47 -4.40 7.72
CA LEU A 75 -5.31 -3.24 8.61
C LEU A 75 -5.55 -3.62 10.08
N ALA A 76 -6.62 -4.38 10.38
CA ALA A 76 -6.87 -4.84 11.73
C ALA A 76 -5.74 -5.72 12.28
N ARG A 77 -5.14 -6.54 11.43
CA ARG A 77 -3.99 -7.39 11.77
C ARG A 77 -2.73 -6.58 12.04
N LEU A 78 -2.51 -5.49 11.29
CA LEU A 78 -1.35 -4.63 11.46
C LEU A 78 -1.39 -3.80 12.75
N GLU A 79 -2.55 -3.63 13.37
CA GLU A 79 -2.65 -2.98 14.67
C GLU A 79 -2.03 -3.82 15.84
N TYR A 80 -1.70 -5.09 15.60
CA TYR A 80 -0.83 -5.84 16.52
C TYR A 80 0.64 -5.39 16.48
N THR A 81 1.04 -4.70 15.41
CA THR A 81 2.37 -4.10 15.23
C THR A 81 2.22 -2.64 14.78
N PRO A 82 1.70 -1.76 15.66
CA PRO A 82 1.25 -0.43 15.28
C PRO A 82 2.39 0.51 14.85
N GLY A 83 2.03 1.55 14.09
CA GLY A 83 2.97 2.57 13.61
C GLY A 83 3.78 2.13 12.41
N ASN A 84 3.38 1.08 11.71
CA ASN A 84 3.99 0.57 10.50
C ASN A 84 3.24 1.02 9.23
N TYR A 85 3.71 0.54 8.09
CA TYR A 85 3.17 0.90 6.78
C TYR A 85 2.46 -0.28 6.13
N TYR A 86 1.35 0.00 5.43
CA TYR A 86 0.65 -0.95 4.58
C TYR A 86 0.61 -0.44 3.15
N ASN A 87 1.44 -1.01 2.30
CA ASN A 87 1.59 -0.65 0.89
C ASN A 87 0.67 -1.48 0.00
N PHE A 88 0.04 -0.86 -0.99
CA PHE A 88 -0.79 -1.56 -1.95
C PHE A 88 -0.76 -0.93 -3.35
N HIS A 89 -0.95 -1.78 -4.37
CA HIS A 89 -1.20 -1.33 -5.73
C HIS A 89 -2.62 -0.79 -5.85
N PRO A 90 -2.84 0.43 -6.37
CA PRO A 90 -4.17 1.00 -6.55
C PRO A 90 -5.13 0.13 -7.35
N GLY A 91 -4.61 -0.70 -8.26
CA GLY A 91 -5.38 -1.64 -9.05
C GLY A 91 -5.56 -1.20 -10.50
N SER A 92 -6.52 -1.84 -11.17
CA SER A 92 -6.76 -1.66 -12.60
C SER A 92 -8.25 -1.41 -12.85
N HIS A 93 -8.56 -0.31 -13.55
CA HIS A 93 -9.94 0.13 -13.79
C HIS A 93 -10.68 -0.67 -14.86
N VAL A 94 -10.02 -1.61 -15.53
CA VAL A 94 -10.62 -2.56 -16.49
C VAL A 94 -11.58 -1.88 -17.48
N LYS A 95 -11.06 -0.87 -18.22
CA LYS A 95 -11.78 -0.08 -19.25
C LYS A 95 -12.92 0.83 -18.74
N GLN A 96 -13.08 1.01 -17.43
CA GLN A 96 -14.07 1.97 -16.88
C GLN A 96 -13.60 3.43 -16.96
N GLY A 97 -12.29 3.66 -17.18
CA GLY A 97 -11.64 4.96 -17.15
C GLY A 97 -10.92 5.23 -15.84
N ALA A 98 -9.82 5.99 -15.89
CA ALA A 98 -9.00 6.29 -14.72
C ALA A 98 -9.79 7.02 -13.63
N ASP A 99 -10.64 8.01 -14.00
CA ASP A 99 -11.48 8.74 -13.04
C ASP A 99 -12.41 7.83 -12.25
N ALA A 100 -13.07 6.87 -12.94
CA ALA A 100 -13.90 5.87 -12.25
C ALA A 100 -13.07 4.98 -11.33
N GLY A 101 -11.85 4.62 -11.73
CA GLY A 101 -10.90 3.88 -10.90
C GLY A 101 -10.52 4.65 -9.64
N ILE A 102 -10.18 5.92 -9.77
CA ILE A 102 -9.84 6.83 -8.67
C ILE A 102 -11.00 6.92 -7.66
N GLU A 103 -12.23 7.14 -8.13
CA GLU A 103 -13.43 7.18 -7.28
C GLU A 103 -13.66 5.87 -6.51
N LEU A 104 -13.51 4.74 -7.17
CA LEU A 104 -13.69 3.42 -6.54
C LEU A 104 -12.63 3.12 -5.48
N ILE A 105 -11.37 3.47 -5.75
CA ILE A 105 -10.26 3.29 -4.81
C ILE A 105 -10.47 4.17 -3.57
N ALA A 106 -10.73 5.47 -3.76
CA ALA A 106 -11.00 6.39 -2.66
C ALA A 106 -12.24 5.96 -1.85
N GLY A 107 -13.30 5.52 -2.53
CA GLY A 107 -14.50 5.01 -1.89
C GLY A 107 -14.26 3.75 -1.05
N MET A 108 -13.35 2.86 -1.46
CA MET A 108 -12.92 1.73 -0.64
C MET A 108 -12.13 2.20 0.58
N LEU A 109 -11.16 3.11 0.39
CA LEU A 109 -10.34 3.66 1.47
C LEU A 109 -11.21 4.35 2.54
N ASN A 110 -12.18 5.19 2.15
CA ASN A 110 -13.11 5.85 3.06
C ASN A 110 -14.00 4.89 3.87
N LYS A 111 -14.20 3.65 3.38
CA LYS A 111 -14.93 2.62 4.11
C LYS A 111 -14.07 1.84 5.11
N VAL A 112 -12.78 1.67 4.82
CA VAL A 112 -11.91 0.76 5.59
C VAL A 112 -10.96 1.48 6.54
N LEU A 113 -10.60 2.74 6.27
CA LEU A 113 -9.76 3.54 7.15
C LEU A 113 -10.50 3.90 8.44
N LYS A 114 -9.78 4.02 9.54
CA LYS A 114 -10.30 4.37 10.85
C LYS A 114 -9.46 5.46 11.51
N GLU A 115 -10.10 6.36 12.25
CA GLU A 115 -9.41 7.44 12.97
C GLU A 115 -8.38 6.89 13.97
N GLU A 116 -8.73 5.82 14.66
CA GLU A 116 -7.89 5.22 15.71
C GLU A 116 -6.73 4.36 15.17
N GLN A 117 -6.70 4.03 13.87
CA GLN A 117 -5.61 3.21 13.32
C GLN A 117 -4.27 3.92 13.40
N ARG A 118 -3.21 3.16 13.66
CA ARG A 118 -1.83 3.64 13.74
C ARG A 118 -0.99 3.24 12.53
N THR A 119 -1.53 2.38 11.68
CA THR A 119 -0.91 1.96 10.42
C THR A 119 -1.15 3.04 9.37
N THR A 120 -0.07 3.52 8.73
CA THR A 120 -0.17 4.40 7.56
C THR A 120 -0.32 3.57 6.31
N VAL A 121 -1.31 3.89 5.49
CA VAL A 121 -1.56 3.22 4.20
C VAL A 121 -0.81 3.94 3.10
N LEU A 122 -0.06 3.19 2.29
CA LEU A 122 0.72 3.73 1.19
C LEU A 122 0.12 3.34 -0.16
N LEU A 123 -0.20 4.35 -0.97
CA LEU A 123 -0.46 4.18 -2.40
C LEU A 123 0.87 3.98 -3.13
N GLU A 124 1.02 2.87 -3.84
CA GLU A 124 2.21 2.66 -4.66
C GLU A 124 2.08 3.34 -6.03
N THR A 125 3.15 3.98 -6.48
CA THR A 125 3.27 4.45 -7.86
C THR A 125 3.24 3.25 -8.81
N MET A 126 2.53 3.36 -9.95
CA MET A 126 2.33 2.27 -10.89
C MET A 126 2.98 2.53 -12.25
N ALA A 127 3.34 1.45 -12.95
CA ALA A 127 3.91 1.52 -14.31
C ALA A 127 2.89 1.93 -15.39
N GLY A 128 1.59 1.86 -15.10
CA GLY A 128 0.53 2.17 -16.05
C GLY A 128 0.31 1.09 -17.11
N LYS A 129 0.65 -0.17 -16.79
CA LYS A 129 0.45 -1.29 -17.71
C LYS A 129 -1.04 -1.60 -17.85
N GLY A 130 -1.49 -1.65 -19.10
CA GLY A 130 -2.90 -1.91 -19.40
C GLY A 130 -3.82 -0.79 -18.91
N THR A 131 -4.53 -1.02 -17.83
CA THR A 131 -5.51 -0.08 -17.22
C THR A 131 -5.23 0.16 -15.73
N GLU A 132 -3.98 0.06 -15.32
CA GLU A 132 -3.54 0.39 -13.96
C GLU A 132 -3.80 1.86 -13.64
N VAL A 133 -4.20 2.12 -12.40
CA VAL A 133 -4.37 3.46 -11.82
C VAL A 133 -3.14 3.78 -10.96
N GLY A 134 -2.75 5.05 -10.90
CA GLY A 134 -1.56 5.50 -10.15
C GLY A 134 -0.30 5.58 -11.00
N ARG A 135 -0.46 5.63 -12.32
CA ARG A 135 0.62 5.78 -13.27
C ARG A 135 1.26 7.18 -13.23
N SER A 136 0.48 8.21 -12.99
CA SER A 136 0.99 9.57 -12.81
C SER A 136 0.78 10.06 -11.37
N PHE A 137 1.55 11.06 -10.98
CA PHE A 137 1.43 11.66 -9.64
C PHE A 137 0.06 12.31 -9.44
N GLU A 138 -0.55 12.86 -10.52
CA GLU A 138 -1.90 13.42 -10.48
C GLU A 138 -2.98 12.36 -10.24
N GLU A 139 -2.82 11.14 -10.76
CA GLU A 139 -3.75 10.05 -10.46
C GLU A 139 -3.69 9.66 -8.98
N LEU A 140 -2.49 9.58 -8.39
CA LEU A 140 -2.31 9.33 -6.95
C LEU A 140 -2.91 10.46 -6.12
N LYS A 141 -2.60 11.73 -6.48
CA LYS A 141 -3.21 12.89 -5.85
C LYS A 141 -4.73 12.86 -5.95
N GLY A 142 -5.25 12.50 -7.12
CA GLY A 142 -6.70 12.38 -7.33
C GLY A 142 -7.37 11.41 -6.37
N ILE A 143 -6.68 10.32 -6.00
CA ILE A 143 -7.15 9.39 -4.96
C ILE A 143 -7.04 10.05 -3.58
N LEU A 144 -5.87 10.60 -3.23
CA LEU A 144 -5.61 11.20 -1.91
C LEU A 144 -6.58 12.34 -1.60
N ASP A 145 -6.87 13.22 -2.57
CA ASP A 145 -7.78 14.35 -2.41
C ASP A 145 -9.23 13.93 -2.10
N ARG A 146 -9.61 12.67 -2.41
CA ARG A 146 -10.94 12.09 -2.14
C ARG A 146 -11.00 11.24 -0.89
N VAL A 147 -9.86 11.00 -0.24
CA VAL A 147 -9.81 10.28 1.03
C VAL A 147 -10.08 11.24 2.19
N GLU A 148 -11.03 10.87 3.07
CA GLU A 148 -11.42 11.70 4.21
C GLU A 148 -10.33 11.73 5.30
N LEU A 149 -9.69 10.59 5.58
CA LEU A 149 -8.62 10.42 6.57
C LEU A 149 -7.24 10.51 5.90
N GLN A 150 -6.92 11.68 5.34
CA GLN A 150 -5.67 11.90 4.62
C GLN A 150 -4.42 11.74 5.51
N ASP A 151 -4.53 12.00 6.80
CA ASP A 151 -3.46 11.81 7.78
C ASP A 151 -3.05 10.33 7.96
N LYS A 152 -3.90 9.40 7.50
CA LYS A 152 -3.63 7.95 7.48
C LYS A 152 -2.98 7.48 6.19
N MET A 153 -2.79 8.38 5.21
CA MET A 153 -2.30 8.05 3.88
C MET A 153 -0.88 8.55 3.64
N GLY A 154 -0.21 7.89 2.71
CA GLY A 154 1.06 8.30 2.14
C GLY A 154 1.25 7.66 0.77
N VAL A 155 2.42 7.84 0.18
CA VAL A 155 2.77 7.26 -1.12
C VAL A 155 4.04 6.41 -0.98
N CYS A 156 4.05 5.27 -1.65
CA CYS A 156 5.24 4.47 -1.88
C CYS A 156 5.75 4.73 -3.30
N LEU A 157 6.87 5.42 -3.42
CA LEU A 157 7.50 5.68 -4.70
C LEU A 157 8.36 4.47 -5.09
N ASP A 158 7.85 3.62 -5.97
CA ASP A 158 8.62 2.53 -6.58
C ASP A 158 9.36 3.04 -7.81
N THR A 159 10.69 3.05 -7.77
CA THR A 159 11.52 3.61 -8.83
C THR A 159 11.41 2.85 -10.14
N CYS A 160 11.15 1.54 -10.10
CA CYS A 160 10.93 0.73 -11.30
C CYS A 160 9.59 1.11 -11.97
N HIS A 161 8.55 1.26 -11.18
CA HIS A 161 7.23 1.66 -11.69
C HIS A 161 7.25 3.11 -12.23
N VAL A 162 7.90 4.03 -11.52
CA VAL A 162 8.04 5.43 -11.97
C VAL A 162 8.79 5.50 -13.30
N TRP A 163 9.89 4.74 -13.44
CA TRP A 163 10.62 4.64 -14.71
C TRP A 163 9.73 4.09 -15.84
N ASP A 164 9.06 2.96 -15.60
CA ASP A 164 8.15 2.35 -16.58
C ASP A 164 6.93 3.26 -16.89
N GLY A 165 6.52 4.09 -15.92
CA GLY A 165 5.47 5.11 -16.05
C GLY A 165 5.85 6.28 -16.96
N GLY A 166 7.15 6.43 -17.26
CA GLY A 166 7.67 7.42 -18.20
C GLY A 166 8.42 8.60 -17.57
N TYR A 167 8.68 8.55 -16.26
CA TYR A 167 9.51 9.55 -15.57
C TYR A 167 11.00 9.22 -15.67
N ASP A 168 11.83 10.17 -16.01
CA ASP A 168 13.28 9.97 -16.21
C ASP A 168 14.08 10.02 -14.90
N ILE A 169 13.89 9.01 -14.04
CA ILE A 169 14.62 8.90 -12.77
C ILE A 169 16.12 8.62 -12.93
N VAL A 170 16.58 8.29 -14.14
CA VAL A 170 18.01 8.04 -14.41
C VAL A 170 18.72 9.32 -14.84
N GLY A 171 18.08 10.12 -15.70
CA GLY A 171 18.64 11.36 -16.21
C GLY A 171 18.33 12.58 -15.35
N ASP A 172 17.19 12.60 -14.65
CA ASP A 172 16.70 13.75 -13.89
C ASP A 172 15.91 13.33 -12.64
N LEU A 173 16.55 12.63 -11.72
CA LEU A 173 15.91 12.19 -10.46
C LEU A 173 15.39 13.38 -9.64
N ASP A 174 16.20 14.45 -9.52
CA ASP A 174 15.83 15.62 -8.72
C ASP A 174 14.58 16.31 -9.29
N GLY A 175 14.49 16.48 -10.62
CA GLY A 175 13.30 17.04 -11.26
C GLY A 175 12.05 16.17 -11.08
N VAL A 176 12.19 14.85 -11.12
CA VAL A 176 11.08 13.91 -10.84
C VAL A 176 10.61 14.03 -9.40
N LEU A 177 11.54 14.12 -8.42
CA LEU A 177 11.18 14.29 -7.01
C LEU A 177 10.55 15.67 -6.74
N GLU A 178 11.04 16.73 -7.38
CA GLU A 178 10.44 18.07 -7.31
C GLU A 178 9.00 18.09 -7.90
N GLU A 179 8.78 17.35 -8.99
CA GLU A 179 7.43 17.19 -9.55
C GLU A 179 6.52 16.44 -8.60
N PHE A 180 7.01 15.34 -8.01
CA PHE A 180 6.28 14.56 -7.01
C PHE A 180 5.87 15.38 -5.79
N ASP A 181 6.79 16.19 -5.24
CA ASP A 181 6.52 17.04 -4.07
C ASP A 181 5.57 18.20 -4.38
N ARG A 182 5.51 18.65 -5.64
CA ARG A 182 4.66 19.75 -6.07
C ARG A 182 3.20 19.34 -6.30
N VAL A 183 2.97 18.11 -6.77
CA VAL A 183 1.64 17.57 -7.03
C VAL A 183 0.97 17.16 -5.73
#